data_0c36f16412ed60bd82b7baab035c4594
#
_entry.id   0c36f16412ed60bd82b7baab035c4594
#
_cell.length_a   1.000
_cell.length_b   1.000
_cell.length_c   1.000
_cell.angle_alpha   90.00
_cell.angle_beta   90.00
_cell.angle_gamma   90.00
#
_symmetry.space_group_name_H-M   'P 1'
#
loop_
_entity.id
_entity.type
_entity.pdbx_description
1 polymer ?
#
loop_
_entity_poly.entity_id
_entity_poly.type
_entity_poly.pdbx_seq_one_letter_code
_entity_poly.pdbx_strand_id
1 'polypeptide(L)'
;MKLNGKRTVFVGLAFMSICAFWQVYDNIIPLILENTFKLSSAVTGAIMGVDNVLALFMLPLFGWLSDKTDTRIGKRTPYILFGTVVAAVSFVFLLLAQRGGSLVWFMAILGVVLIAMSTYRSAAVALMPDVTIKPLRSKANAVINLMGAIGGALVLALTPLLVFSGAGKDGGDSYFWLFAALAAFMIVCVFVMFVKINEKACVAEMRAESAALGIDETSAEETETGGKVKMPPDVRKSFLLILSSIFLWFMGYNAVTTGFTRYAQNVWDRGVGNAAMILMVAQVAAILSYIPVGMIATKIGRRKTILCGITMLAAAFGSSMAFTDFSYFMFVFFALAGIAWAFINVNSYPMVVEMSKGPNIGKYTGYYYLFSMTAQSITPFVSGLFIDHVGWRTLFPYGALFVALSFVTMLFVKHGDSRPEAPKTKLEAYDVDD
;
A
#
# COMPACT_ATOMS: atom_id res chain seq x y z
N MET A 1 12.68 -25.86 10.06
CA MET A 1 12.24 -24.61 10.69
C MET A 1 10.75 -24.42 10.47
N LYS A 2 9.99 -24.05 11.51
CA LYS A 2 8.55 -23.74 11.39
C LYS A 2 8.30 -22.31 11.87
N LEU A 3 7.57 -21.54 11.06
CA LEU A 3 7.12 -20.21 11.46
C LEU A 3 6.15 -20.31 12.64
N ASN A 4 6.34 -19.48 13.67
CA ASN A 4 5.35 -19.34 14.73
C ASN A 4 4.16 -18.50 14.21
N GLY A 5 3.22 -19.19 13.54
CA GLY A 5 2.08 -18.55 12.88
C GLY A 5 1.21 -17.71 13.83
N LYS A 6 1.04 -18.15 15.10
CA LYS A 6 0.28 -17.37 16.09
C LYS A 6 0.95 -16.04 16.39
N ARG A 7 2.27 -16.04 16.64
CA ARG A 7 3.05 -14.81 16.86
C ARG A 7 2.96 -13.87 15.66
N THR A 8 3.17 -14.41 14.45
CA THR A 8 3.13 -13.64 13.22
C THR A 8 1.75 -13.01 12.97
N VAL A 9 0.65 -13.72 13.21
CA VAL A 9 -0.70 -13.18 13.09
C VAL A 9 -0.95 -12.06 14.10
N PHE A 10 -0.51 -12.20 15.37
CA PHE A 10 -0.68 -11.13 16.35
C PHE A 10 0.14 -9.87 15.99
N VAL A 11 1.36 -10.02 15.48
CA VAL A 11 2.14 -8.90 14.93
C VAL A 11 1.43 -8.29 13.71
N GLY A 12 0.86 -9.14 12.84
CA GLY A 12 0.10 -8.74 11.67
C GLY A 12 -1.17 -7.92 11.96
N LEU A 13 -1.73 -8.00 13.19
CA LEU A 13 -2.87 -7.16 13.58
C LEU A 13 -2.54 -5.66 13.53
N ALA A 14 -1.31 -5.28 13.88
CA ALA A 14 -0.87 -3.91 13.73
C ALA A 14 -0.90 -3.48 12.26
N PHE A 15 -0.38 -4.31 11.36
CA PHE A 15 -0.37 -4.04 9.93
C PHE A 15 -1.77 -4.02 9.33
N MET A 16 -2.64 -4.94 9.78
CA MET A 16 -4.05 -4.97 9.40
C MET A 16 -4.75 -3.64 9.69
N SER A 17 -4.52 -3.06 10.87
CA SER A 17 -5.12 -1.78 11.25
C SER A 17 -4.51 -0.59 10.50
N ILE A 18 -3.21 -0.64 10.14
CA ILE A 18 -2.56 0.36 9.28
C ILE A 18 -3.21 0.38 7.91
N CYS A 19 -3.36 -0.78 7.26
CA CYS A 19 -3.98 -0.85 5.94
C CYS A 19 -5.46 -0.46 5.96
N ALA A 20 -6.18 -0.80 7.03
CA ALA A 20 -7.55 -0.33 7.25
C ALA A 20 -7.62 1.21 7.32
N PHE A 21 -6.67 1.85 8.03
CA PHE A 21 -6.58 3.31 8.10
C PHE A 21 -6.33 3.91 6.71
N TRP A 22 -5.33 3.43 5.97
CA TRP A 22 -5.03 3.95 4.64
C TRP A 22 -6.21 3.81 3.68
N GLN A 23 -6.96 2.72 3.79
CA GLN A 23 -8.16 2.53 2.96
C GLN A 23 -9.24 3.59 3.21
N VAL A 24 -9.47 3.99 4.47
CA VAL A 24 -10.40 5.11 4.78
C VAL A 24 -9.78 6.44 4.36
N TYR A 25 -8.50 6.66 4.65
CA TYR A 25 -7.78 7.88 4.30
C TYR A 25 -7.88 8.17 2.80
N ASP A 26 -7.51 7.22 1.96
CA ASP A 26 -7.45 7.38 0.51
C ASP A 26 -8.83 7.58 -0.13
N ASN A 27 -9.88 7.00 0.46
CA ASN A 27 -11.23 7.06 -0.12
C ASN A 27 -12.10 8.19 0.45
N ILE A 28 -11.92 8.58 1.72
CA ILE A 28 -12.84 9.50 2.39
C ILE A 28 -12.26 10.91 2.55
N ILE A 29 -10.95 11.04 2.86
CA ILE A 29 -10.34 12.37 3.03
C ILE A 29 -10.48 13.24 1.77
N PRO A 30 -10.22 12.74 0.54
CA PRO A 30 -10.44 13.53 -0.67
C PRO A 30 -11.88 14.00 -0.84
N LEU A 31 -12.87 13.17 -0.46
CA LEU A 31 -14.28 13.53 -0.50
C LEU A 31 -14.60 14.68 0.46
N ILE A 32 -14.03 14.65 1.65
CA ILE A 32 -14.20 15.74 2.62
C ILE A 32 -13.59 17.03 2.09
N LEU A 33 -12.37 16.97 1.52
CA LEU A 33 -11.67 18.12 0.98
C LEU A 33 -12.46 18.77 -0.19
N GLU A 34 -12.99 17.97 -1.09
CA GLU A 34 -13.76 18.46 -2.25
C GLU A 34 -15.21 18.86 -1.87
N ASN A 35 -15.93 18.01 -1.13
CA ASN A 35 -17.34 18.23 -0.88
C ASN A 35 -17.61 19.25 0.25
N THR A 36 -16.82 19.21 1.35
CA THR A 36 -17.00 20.12 2.49
C THR A 36 -16.23 21.43 2.30
N PHE A 37 -14.94 21.33 1.94
CA PHE A 37 -14.07 22.52 1.82
C PHE A 37 -14.03 23.11 0.42
N LYS A 38 -14.69 22.48 -0.56
CA LYS A 38 -14.80 22.96 -1.96
C LYS A 38 -13.45 23.18 -2.63
N LEU A 39 -12.44 22.37 -2.28
CA LEU A 39 -11.14 22.41 -2.92
C LEU A 39 -11.21 21.77 -4.31
N SER A 40 -10.36 22.26 -5.24
CA SER A 40 -10.23 21.62 -6.55
C SER A 40 -9.58 20.24 -6.43
N SER A 41 -9.78 19.39 -7.44
CA SER A 41 -9.21 18.03 -7.45
C SER A 41 -7.68 18.04 -7.48
N ALA A 42 -7.08 19.05 -8.13
CA ALA A 42 -5.62 19.21 -8.13
C ALA A 42 -5.08 19.56 -6.74
N VAL A 43 -5.71 20.49 -6.02
CA VAL A 43 -5.31 20.88 -4.66
C VAL A 43 -5.53 19.70 -3.70
N THR A 44 -6.67 19.01 -3.80
CA THR A 44 -6.95 17.79 -3.05
C THR A 44 -5.88 16.73 -3.31
N GLY A 45 -5.53 16.50 -4.56
CA GLY A 45 -4.48 15.57 -4.96
C GLY A 45 -3.09 15.94 -4.43
N ALA A 46 -2.76 17.24 -4.41
CA ALA A 46 -1.51 17.73 -3.81
C ALA A 46 -1.45 17.45 -2.30
N ILE A 47 -2.55 17.69 -1.58
CA ILE A 47 -2.68 17.38 -0.14
C ILE A 47 -2.53 15.89 0.09
N MET A 48 -3.19 15.06 -0.71
CA MET A 48 -3.09 13.60 -0.60
C MET A 48 -1.70 13.06 -0.91
N GLY A 49 -0.92 13.72 -1.77
CA GLY A 49 0.46 13.34 -2.05
C GLY A 49 1.47 13.67 -0.94
N VAL A 50 1.10 14.54 0.01
CA VAL A 50 1.97 14.97 1.12
C VAL A 50 2.33 13.79 2.04
N ASP A 51 1.43 12.83 2.23
CA ASP A 51 1.66 11.64 3.07
C ASP A 51 2.87 10.83 2.59
N ASN A 52 2.97 10.59 1.27
CA ASN A 52 4.09 9.88 0.67
C ASN A 52 5.41 10.66 0.78
N VAL A 53 5.35 11.99 0.63
CA VAL A 53 6.52 12.86 0.84
C VAL A 53 6.96 12.82 2.31
N LEU A 54 6.02 12.92 3.25
CA LEU A 54 6.31 12.80 4.67
C LEU A 54 6.88 11.42 5.03
N ALA A 55 6.33 10.34 4.45
CA ALA A 55 6.81 8.98 4.68
C ALA A 55 8.28 8.82 4.33
N LEU A 56 8.76 9.46 3.26
CA LEU A 56 10.16 9.40 2.83
C LEU A 56 11.14 9.85 3.93
N PHE A 57 10.76 10.84 4.73
CA PHE A 57 11.57 11.38 5.81
C PHE A 57 11.22 10.78 7.18
N MET A 58 9.93 10.60 7.46
CA MET A 58 9.45 10.20 8.77
C MET A 58 9.67 8.72 9.05
N LEU A 59 9.53 7.83 8.05
CA LEU A 59 9.74 6.39 8.28
C LEU A 59 11.18 6.07 8.70
N PRO A 60 12.23 6.56 8.03
CA PRO A 60 13.61 6.37 8.49
C PRO A 60 13.88 7.04 9.84
N LEU A 61 13.32 8.24 10.07
CA LEU A 61 13.49 8.98 11.32
C LEU A 61 12.93 8.19 12.51
N PHE A 62 11.68 7.74 12.43
CA PHE A 62 11.05 6.98 13.51
C PHE A 62 11.59 5.55 13.61
N GLY A 63 12.06 4.97 12.50
CA GLY A 63 12.82 3.73 12.50
C GLY A 63 14.07 3.84 13.36
N TRP A 64 14.92 4.83 13.05
CA TRP A 64 16.15 5.11 13.80
C TRP A 64 15.88 5.48 15.27
N LEU A 65 14.86 6.30 15.54
CA LEU A 65 14.49 6.70 16.89
C LEU A 65 14.06 5.49 17.72
N SER A 66 13.25 4.60 17.13
CA SER A 66 12.81 3.37 17.80
C SER A 66 13.94 2.36 17.99
N ASP A 67 14.95 2.33 17.10
CA ASP A 67 16.15 1.49 17.28
C ASP A 67 16.97 1.89 18.51
N LYS A 68 17.04 3.19 18.81
CA LYS A 68 17.76 3.73 19.99
C LYS A 68 16.98 3.62 21.30
N THR A 69 15.70 3.31 21.23
CA THR A 69 14.83 3.24 22.40
C THR A 69 14.97 1.88 23.07
N ASP A 70 15.18 1.87 24.39
CA ASP A 70 15.06 0.67 25.23
C ASP A 70 14.12 0.93 26.39
N THR A 71 12.94 0.29 26.35
CA THR A 71 11.94 0.38 27.41
C THR A 71 11.60 -0.98 27.97
N ARG A 72 10.88 -1.00 29.10
CA ARG A 72 10.46 -2.28 29.74
C ARG A 72 9.56 -3.13 28.81
N ILE A 73 8.79 -2.50 27.90
CA ILE A 73 7.87 -3.16 26.99
C ILE A 73 8.46 -3.44 25.61
N GLY A 74 9.71 -3.06 25.36
CA GLY A 74 10.43 -3.24 24.10
C GLY A 74 10.86 -1.93 23.46
N LYS A 75 11.46 -1.98 22.27
CA LYS A 75 11.92 -0.81 21.52
C LYS A 75 10.86 -0.28 20.54
N ARG A 76 10.04 -1.16 19.95
CA ARG A 76 9.01 -0.83 18.94
C ARG A 76 7.65 -0.57 19.57
N THR A 77 7.27 -1.38 20.55
CA THR A 77 5.95 -1.35 21.20
C THR A 77 5.51 0.04 21.69
N PRO A 78 6.38 0.88 22.32
CA PRO A 78 5.98 2.22 22.75
C PRO A 78 5.51 3.10 21.60
N TYR A 79 6.22 3.06 20.46
CA TYR A 79 5.88 3.84 19.26
C TYR A 79 4.58 3.36 18.62
N ILE A 80 4.35 2.04 18.62
CA ILE A 80 3.10 1.44 18.12
C ILE A 80 1.93 1.92 18.98
N LEU A 81 2.02 1.81 20.30
CA LEU A 81 0.95 2.22 21.22
C LEU A 81 0.67 3.72 21.12
N PHE A 82 1.72 4.54 21.27
CA PHE A 82 1.59 6.00 21.22
C PHE A 82 1.03 6.46 19.87
N GLY A 83 1.64 6.01 18.77
CA GLY A 83 1.23 6.39 17.42
C GLY A 83 -0.22 5.98 17.13
N THR A 84 -0.64 4.78 17.53
CA THR A 84 -2.03 4.31 17.33
C THR A 84 -3.03 5.14 18.12
N VAL A 85 -2.77 5.41 19.40
CA VAL A 85 -3.70 6.20 20.23
C VAL A 85 -3.82 7.63 19.70
N VAL A 86 -2.69 8.28 19.39
CA VAL A 86 -2.70 9.64 18.84
C VAL A 86 -3.40 9.66 17.48
N ALA A 87 -3.11 8.70 16.59
CA ALA A 87 -3.76 8.62 15.27
C ALA A 87 -5.27 8.41 15.41
N ALA A 88 -5.71 7.43 16.22
CA ALA A 88 -7.12 7.11 16.40
C ALA A 88 -7.92 8.28 16.98
N VAL A 89 -7.39 8.93 18.02
CA VAL A 89 -8.04 10.10 18.65
C VAL A 89 -8.07 11.27 17.68
N SER A 90 -6.93 11.62 17.05
CA SER A 90 -6.87 12.74 16.11
C SER A 90 -7.75 12.49 14.88
N PHE A 91 -7.90 11.23 14.45
CA PHE A 91 -8.76 10.88 13.33
C PHE A 91 -10.25 11.14 13.62
N VAL A 92 -10.69 10.94 14.86
CA VAL A 92 -12.04 11.34 15.29
C VAL A 92 -12.17 12.87 15.36
N PHE A 93 -11.12 13.58 15.80
CA PHE A 93 -11.12 15.05 15.83
C PHE A 93 -11.17 15.69 14.44
N LEU A 94 -10.73 15.01 13.37
CA LEU A 94 -10.90 15.46 11.99
C LEU A 94 -12.37 15.73 11.65
N LEU A 95 -13.30 14.89 12.15
CA LEU A 95 -14.72 15.09 11.92
C LEU A 95 -15.29 16.32 12.64
N LEU A 96 -14.74 16.66 13.81
CA LEU A 96 -15.12 17.88 14.50
C LEU A 96 -14.64 19.11 13.74
N ALA A 97 -13.43 19.07 13.18
CA ALA A 97 -12.88 20.12 12.33
C ALA A 97 -13.70 20.26 11.03
N GLN A 98 -14.09 19.16 10.41
CA GLN A 98 -14.99 19.14 9.25
C GLN A 98 -16.33 19.83 9.58
N ARG A 99 -16.97 19.44 10.68
CA ARG A 99 -18.24 20.04 11.14
C ARG A 99 -18.11 21.52 11.47
N GLY A 100 -16.94 21.94 11.97
CA GLY A 100 -16.61 23.34 12.25
C GLY A 100 -16.38 24.18 10.99
N GLY A 101 -16.19 23.54 9.82
CA GLY A 101 -15.97 24.22 8.54
C GLY A 101 -14.61 24.92 8.42
N SER A 102 -13.66 24.66 9.31
CA SER A 102 -12.34 25.30 9.32
C SER A 102 -11.31 24.42 8.63
N LEU A 103 -10.92 24.77 7.40
CA LEU A 103 -9.87 24.08 6.66
C LEU A 103 -8.53 24.10 7.41
N VAL A 104 -8.17 25.20 8.09
CA VAL A 104 -6.90 25.32 8.83
C VAL A 104 -6.83 24.29 9.96
N TRP A 105 -7.90 24.18 10.76
CA TRP A 105 -7.96 23.16 11.82
C TRP A 105 -7.96 21.74 11.25
N PHE A 106 -8.69 21.51 10.16
CA PHE A 106 -8.70 20.22 9.50
C PHE A 106 -7.28 19.82 9.05
N MET A 107 -6.56 20.71 8.37
CA MET A 107 -5.19 20.46 7.92
C MET A 107 -4.21 20.27 9.07
N ALA A 108 -4.34 21.03 10.15
CA ALA A 108 -3.49 20.88 11.32
C ALA A 108 -3.67 19.50 11.98
N ILE A 109 -4.93 19.07 12.18
CA ILE A 109 -5.23 17.75 12.73
C ILE A 109 -4.81 16.64 11.77
N LEU A 110 -5.01 16.82 10.45
CA LEU A 110 -4.54 15.87 9.44
C LEU A 110 -3.03 15.68 9.49
N GLY A 111 -2.26 16.77 9.66
CA GLY A 111 -0.81 16.71 9.87
C GLY A 111 -0.43 15.88 11.10
N VAL A 112 -1.14 16.06 12.21
CA VAL A 112 -0.93 15.26 13.45
C VAL A 112 -1.22 13.77 13.17
N VAL A 113 -2.30 13.46 12.47
CA VAL A 113 -2.65 12.08 12.08
C VAL A 113 -1.54 11.45 11.24
N LEU A 114 -1.03 12.15 10.22
CA LEU A 114 0.01 11.63 9.33
C LEU A 114 1.33 11.39 10.06
N ILE A 115 1.73 12.27 10.98
CA ILE A 115 2.93 12.10 11.81
C ILE A 115 2.73 10.90 12.76
N ALA A 116 1.58 10.79 13.41
CA ALA A 116 1.26 9.66 14.28
C ALA A 116 1.25 8.34 13.52
N MET A 117 0.67 8.30 12.32
CA MET A 117 0.67 7.12 11.46
C MET A 117 2.08 6.76 10.98
N SER A 118 2.92 7.73 10.66
CA SER A 118 4.33 7.48 10.31
C SER A 118 5.10 6.86 11.47
N THR A 119 4.89 7.35 12.70
CA THR A 119 5.45 6.81 13.94
C THR A 119 5.02 5.36 14.14
N TYR A 120 3.73 5.11 14.02
CA TYR A 120 3.12 3.79 14.18
C TYR A 120 3.62 2.81 13.10
N ARG A 121 3.50 3.18 11.82
CA ARG A 121 3.85 2.33 10.68
C ARG A 121 5.31 1.89 10.71
N SER A 122 6.24 2.83 10.94
CA SER A 122 7.67 2.53 11.00
C SER A 122 8.00 1.46 12.03
N ALA A 123 7.48 1.61 13.26
CA ALA A 123 7.71 0.66 14.34
C ALA A 123 7.03 -0.70 14.09
N ALA A 124 5.79 -0.69 13.56
CA ALA A 124 5.04 -1.91 13.29
C ALA A 124 5.69 -2.78 12.20
N VAL A 125 6.15 -2.14 11.10
CA VAL A 125 6.87 -2.84 10.03
C VAL A 125 8.20 -3.42 10.54
N ALA A 126 8.94 -2.68 11.37
CA ALA A 126 10.21 -3.13 11.92
C ALA A 126 10.05 -4.25 12.98
N LEU A 127 8.90 -4.35 13.65
CA LEU A 127 8.65 -5.37 14.67
C LEU A 127 8.71 -6.79 14.11
N MET A 128 8.21 -7.03 12.90
CA MET A 128 8.18 -8.36 12.29
C MET A 128 9.58 -8.97 12.12
N PRO A 129 10.54 -8.30 11.46
CA PRO A 129 11.90 -8.86 11.34
C PRO A 129 12.64 -8.95 12.68
N ASP A 130 12.30 -8.08 13.67
CA ASP A 130 12.90 -8.13 15.00
C ASP A 130 12.49 -9.38 15.80
N VAL A 131 11.33 -9.99 15.49
CA VAL A 131 10.83 -11.19 16.20
C VAL A 131 10.86 -12.46 15.34
N THR A 132 11.47 -12.41 14.14
CA THR A 132 11.48 -13.52 13.18
C THR A 132 12.89 -13.77 12.65
N ILE A 133 13.37 -15.01 12.71
CA ILE A 133 14.68 -15.40 12.16
C ILE A 133 14.75 -15.17 10.65
N LYS A 134 15.92 -14.79 10.13
CA LYS A 134 16.13 -14.44 8.71
C LYS A 134 15.49 -15.41 7.70
N PRO A 135 15.66 -16.74 7.79
CA PRO A 135 15.09 -17.67 6.79
C PRO A 135 13.56 -17.73 6.76
N LEU A 136 12.88 -17.22 7.81
CA LEU A 136 11.41 -17.23 7.91
C LEU A 136 10.80 -15.86 7.72
N ARG A 137 11.59 -14.80 7.48
CA ARG A 137 11.08 -13.41 7.31
C ARG A 137 10.16 -13.28 6.10
N SER A 138 10.48 -13.91 4.97
CA SER A 138 9.63 -13.92 3.79
C SER A 138 8.24 -14.53 4.10
N LYS A 139 8.20 -15.68 4.77
CA LYS A 139 6.91 -16.29 5.17
C LYS A 139 6.13 -15.44 6.16
N ALA A 140 6.83 -14.76 7.08
CA ALA A 140 6.20 -13.86 8.03
C ALA A 140 5.64 -12.62 7.32
N ASN A 141 6.39 -12.05 6.36
CA ASN A 141 5.97 -10.92 5.56
C ASN A 141 4.70 -11.24 4.76
N ALA A 142 4.65 -12.42 4.12
CA ALA A 142 3.46 -12.89 3.43
C ALA A 142 2.19 -12.93 4.32
N VAL A 143 2.34 -13.37 5.58
CA VAL A 143 1.22 -13.37 6.54
C VAL A 143 0.80 -11.95 6.89
N ILE A 144 1.75 -11.06 7.11
CA ILE A 144 1.48 -9.66 7.47
C ILE A 144 0.80 -8.92 6.33
N ASN A 145 1.26 -9.10 5.09
CA ASN A 145 0.65 -8.50 3.90
C ASN A 145 -0.77 -9.03 3.68
N LEU A 146 -0.99 -10.32 3.89
CA LEU A 146 -2.34 -10.89 3.86
C LEU A 146 -3.25 -10.27 4.93
N MET A 147 -2.74 -10.08 6.15
CA MET A 147 -3.48 -9.39 7.22
C MET A 147 -3.81 -7.94 6.83
N GLY A 148 -2.86 -7.23 6.23
CA GLY A 148 -3.08 -5.88 5.70
C GLY A 148 -4.18 -5.84 4.64
N ALA A 149 -4.12 -6.74 3.66
CA ALA A 149 -5.14 -6.84 2.61
C ALA A 149 -6.54 -7.14 3.17
N ILE A 150 -6.63 -8.02 4.19
CA ILE A 150 -7.89 -8.27 4.91
C ILE A 150 -8.37 -7.00 5.61
N GLY A 151 -7.49 -6.22 6.23
CA GLY A 151 -7.84 -4.95 6.87
C GLY A 151 -8.46 -3.95 5.89
N GLY A 152 -7.84 -3.77 4.73
CA GLY A 152 -8.38 -2.93 3.66
C GLY A 152 -9.72 -3.42 3.13
N ALA A 153 -9.85 -4.71 2.85
CA ALA A 153 -11.11 -5.32 2.38
C ALA A 153 -12.24 -5.19 3.42
N LEU A 154 -11.92 -5.36 4.71
CA LEU A 154 -12.89 -5.19 5.79
C LEU A 154 -13.48 -3.78 5.82
N VAL A 155 -12.64 -2.75 5.67
CA VAL A 155 -13.10 -1.36 5.61
C VAL A 155 -14.02 -1.14 4.41
N LEU A 156 -13.64 -1.63 3.22
CA LEU A 156 -14.47 -1.50 2.02
C LEU A 156 -15.83 -2.19 2.20
N ALA A 157 -15.86 -3.36 2.84
CA ALA A 157 -17.09 -4.08 3.16
C ALA A 157 -17.98 -3.35 4.17
N LEU A 158 -17.39 -2.65 5.15
CA LEU A 158 -18.12 -1.91 6.19
C LEU A 158 -18.56 -0.52 5.72
N THR A 159 -17.89 0.07 4.74
CA THR A 159 -18.18 1.43 4.26
C THR A 159 -19.66 1.61 3.88
N PRO A 160 -20.30 0.73 3.08
CA PRO A 160 -21.72 0.90 2.73
C PRO A 160 -22.67 0.81 3.92
N LEU A 161 -22.25 0.19 5.01
CA LEU A 161 -23.06 0.04 6.23
C LEU A 161 -22.89 1.22 7.20
N LEU A 162 -21.74 1.90 7.16
CA LEU A 162 -21.33 2.91 8.13
C LEU A 162 -21.32 4.33 7.59
N VAL A 163 -21.46 4.52 6.27
CA VAL A 163 -21.60 5.83 5.62
C VAL A 163 -23.07 6.06 5.31
N PHE A 164 -23.65 7.09 5.94
CA PHE A 164 -25.06 7.46 5.78
C PHE A 164 -25.16 8.68 4.88
N SER A 165 -25.73 8.49 3.68
CA SER A 165 -25.99 9.58 2.74
C SER A 165 -27.10 10.49 3.25
N GLY A 166 -26.90 11.81 3.10
CA GLY A 166 -27.86 12.82 3.55
C GLY A 166 -27.92 13.06 5.05
N ALA A 167 -27.18 12.30 5.86
CA ALA A 167 -27.16 12.46 7.31
C ALA A 167 -26.06 13.41 7.83
N GLY A 168 -25.23 13.94 6.93
CA GLY A 168 -24.20 14.93 7.26
C GLY A 168 -24.77 16.34 7.36
N LYS A 169 -23.92 17.30 7.80
CA LYS A 169 -24.26 18.72 7.79
C LYS A 169 -24.53 19.15 6.35
N ASP A 170 -25.54 19.94 6.14
CA ASP A 170 -26.00 20.44 4.81
C ASP A 170 -26.46 19.34 3.83
N GLY A 171 -26.91 18.18 4.34
CA GLY A 171 -27.44 17.09 3.52
C GLY A 171 -26.37 16.23 2.83
N GLY A 172 -25.09 16.39 3.18
CA GLY A 172 -23.98 15.57 2.68
C GLY A 172 -23.87 14.21 3.40
N ASP A 173 -22.85 13.44 3.05
CA ASP A 173 -22.57 12.14 3.66
C ASP A 173 -22.04 12.27 5.10
N SER A 174 -22.49 11.40 5.99
CA SER A 174 -21.98 11.31 7.36
C SER A 174 -20.96 10.17 7.47
N TYR A 175 -19.73 10.49 7.81
CA TYR A 175 -18.63 9.54 7.99
C TYR A 175 -18.37 9.17 9.47
N PHE A 176 -19.17 9.69 10.40
CA PHE A 176 -18.92 9.56 11.84
C PHE A 176 -18.75 8.11 12.29
N TRP A 177 -19.66 7.23 11.92
CA TRP A 177 -19.62 5.84 12.34
C TRP A 177 -18.46 5.07 11.72
N LEU A 178 -18.07 5.39 10.49
CA LEU A 178 -16.93 4.77 9.84
C LEU A 178 -15.61 5.15 10.55
N PHE A 179 -15.44 6.43 10.87
CA PHE A 179 -14.23 6.91 11.58
C PHE A 179 -14.17 6.38 13.02
N ALA A 180 -15.30 6.36 13.73
CA ALA A 180 -15.38 5.82 15.07
C ALA A 180 -15.08 4.30 15.09
N ALA A 181 -15.66 3.55 14.15
CA ALA A 181 -15.41 2.13 14.02
C ALA A 181 -13.94 1.84 13.67
N LEU A 182 -13.34 2.61 12.76
CA LEU A 182 -11.93 2.48 12.43
C LEU A 182 -11.02 2.79 13.62
N ALA A 183 -11.28 3.88 14.34
CA ALA A 183 -10.50 4.25 15.53
C ALA A 183 -10.58 3.14 16.60
N ALA A 184 -11.78 2.62 16.86
CA ALA A 184 -11.98 1.49 17.79
C ALA A 184 -11.24 0.24 17.29
N PHE A 185 -11.34 -0.08 16.00
CA PHE A 185 -10.66 -1.22 15.38
C PHE A 185 -9.13 -1.13 15.50
N MET A 186 -8.55 0.04 15.24
CA MET A 186 -7.11 0.28 15.41
C MET A 186 -6.66 0.03 16.85
N ILE A 187 -7.38 0.61 17.82
CA ILE A 187 -7.09 0.44 19.24
C ILE A 187 -7.20 -1.03 19.65
N VAL A 188 -8.27 -1.73 19.24
CA VAL A 188 -8.48 -3.15 19.56
C VAL A 188 -7.37 -4.03 18.97
N CYS A 189 -7.02 -3.84 17.69
CA CYS A 189 -5.94 -4.61 17.03
C CYS A 189 -4.61 -4.45 17.77
N VAL A 190 -4.23 -3.21 18.10
CA VAL A 190 -2.96 -2.93 18.77
C VAL A 190 -3.01 -3.36 20.24
N PHE A 191 -4.13 -3.21 20.92
CA PHE A 191 -4.30 -3.73 22.29
C PHE A 191 -4.15 -5.25 22.34
N VAL A 192 -4.80 -5.99 21.43
CA VAL A 192 -4.66 -7.45 21.34
C VAL A 192 -3.21 -7.84 21.03
N MET A 193 -2.56 -7.15 20.11
CA MET A 193 -1.14 -7.36 19.83
C MET A 193 -0.31 -7.15 21.10
N PHE A 194 -0.49 -6.03 21.79
CA PHE A 194 0.26 -5.70 23.01
C PHE A 194 0.11 -6.74 24.12
N VAL A 195 -1.11 -7.23 24.35
CA VAL A 195 -1.39 -8.27 25.39
C VAL A 195 -0.78 -9.62 25.01
N LYS A 196 -0.74 -9.96 23.70
CA LYS A 196 -0.28 -11.27 23.22
C LYS A 196 1.20 -11.33 22.86
N ILE A 197 1.83 -10.21 22.59
CA ILE A 197 3.23 -10.11 22.16
C ILE A 197 4.05 -9.38 23.22
N ASN A 198 4.91 -10.15 23.90
CA ASN A 198 5.99 -9.54 24.69
C ASN A 198 7.21 -9.40 23.78
N GLU A 199 7.45 -8.17 23.29
CA GLU A 199 8.53 -7.88 22.33
C GLU A 199 9.88 -8.39 22.83
N LYS A 200 10.26 -8.06 24.08
CA LYS A 200 11.57 -8.47 24.65
C LYS A 200 11.74 -10.00 24.71
N ALA A 201 10.70 -10.70 25.13
CA ALA A 201 10.74 -12.17 25.19
C ALA A 201 10.83 -12.76 23.76
N CYS A 202 10.04 -12.24 22.81
CA CYS A 202 10.06 -12.72 21.43
C CYS A 202 11.40 -12.46 20.73
N VAL A 203 12.04 -11.31 20.99
CA VAL A 203 13.37 -10.98 20.46
C VAL A 203 14.43 -11.89 21.08
N ALA A 204 14.34 -12.17 22.40
CA ALA A 204 15.26 -13.09 23.07
C ALA A 204 15.14 -14.52 22.51
N GLU A 205 13.92 -15.02 22.32
CA GLU A 205 13.66 -16.31 21.68
C GLU A 205 14.23 -16.38 20.26
N MET A 206 13.98 -15.32 19.45
CA MET A 206 14.50 -15.23 18.08
C MET A 206 16.04 -15.32 18.06
N ARG A 207 16.72 -14.56 18.95
CA ARG A 207 18.18 -14.59 19.05
C ARG A 207 18.72 -15.94 19.49
N ALA A 208 18.06 -16.59 20.45
CA ALA A 208 18.44 -17.92 20.90
C ALA A 208 18.27 -18.97 19.78
N GLU A 209 17.17 -18.89 19.03
CA GLU A 209 16.91 -19.78 17.89
C GLU A 209 17.93 -19.55 16.75
N SER A 210 18.26 -18.28 16.43
CA SER A 210 19.29 -17.95 15.44
C SER A 210 20.66 -18.47 15.86
N ALA A 211 21.06 -18.29 17.13
CA ALA A 211 22.33 -18.79 17.65
C ALA A 211 22.40 -20.32 17.60
N ALA A 212 21.33 -21.04 17.97
CA ALA A 212 21.25 -22.49 17.92
C ALA A 212 21.36 -23.05 16.49
N LEU A 213 20.94 -22.27 15.49
CA LEU A 213 20.99 -22.62 14.08
C LEU A 213 22.26 -22.10 13.36
N GLY A 214 23.16 -21.41 14.06
CA GLY A 214 24.35 -20.78 13.47
C GLY A 214 24.03 -19.67 12.45
N ILE A 215 22.86 -19.02 12.58
CA ILE A 215 22.43 -17.94 11.69
C ILE A 215 23.00 -16.62 12.19
N ASP A 216 23.83 -15.97 11.39
CA ASP A 216 24.34 -14.64 11.68
C ASP A 216 23.27 -13.59 11.35
N GLU A 217 22.70 -12.98 12.40
CA GLU A 217 21.71 -11.89 12.27
C GLU A 217 22.37 -10.53 12.00
N THR A 218 23.69 -10.37 12.23
CA THR A 218 24.40 -9.10 12.10
C THR A 218 24.83 -8.77 10.66
N SER A 219 24.86 -9.75 9.77
CA SER A 219 25.44 -9.60 8.43
C SER A 219 24.62 -8.80 7.38
N ALA A 220 23.58 -8.06 7.79
CA ALA A 220 22.83 -7.20 6.85
C ALA A 220 23.36 -5.75 6.74
N GLU A 221 24.14 -5.28 7.72
CA GLU A 221 24.60 -3.88 7.74
C GLU A 221 26.07 -3.68 7.34
N GLU A 222 26.90 -4.73 7.28
CA GLU A 222 28.36 -4.58 7.15
C GLU A 222 28.96 -4.92 5.77
N THR A 223 28.20 -5.14 4.70
CA THR A 223 28.78 -5.46 3.41
C THR A 223 28.75 -4.27 2.42
N GLU A 224 29.05 -3.05 2.86
CA GLU A 224 29.34 -1.92 1.96
C GLU A 224 30.77 -1.94 1.36
N THR A 225 31.58 -2.95 1.63
CA THR A 225 32.97 -3.06 1.12
C THR A 225 33.12 -3.89 -0.15
N GLY A 226 32.05 -4.04 -0.92
CA GLY A 226 32.12 -4.60 -2.28
C GLY A 226 32.39 -3.50 -3.29
N GLY A 227 33.55 -3.55 -3.97
CA GLY A 227 33.96 -2.56 -4.98
C GLY A 227 32.83 -2.21 -5.97
N LYS A 228 32.84 -0.97 -6.49
CA LYS A 228 31.89 -0.43 -7.46
C LYS A 228 31.92 -1.27 -8.75
N VAL A 229 31.22 -2.39 -8.77
CA VAL A 229 30.99 -3.15 -10.01
C VAL A 229 30.06 -2.30 -10.87
N LYS A 230 30.59 -1.68 -11.91
CA LYS A 230 29.81 -0.91 -12.88
C LYS A 230 28.85 -1.87 -13.60
N MET A 231 27.56 -1.55 -13.54
CA MET A 231 26.54 -2.29 -14.29
C MET A 231 26.82 -2.21 -15.79
N PRO A 232 26.80 -3.33 -16.53
CA PRO A 232 26.94 -3.31 -18.00
C PRO A 232 25.88 -2.38 -18.62
N PRO A 233 26.21 -1.66 -19.72
CA PRO A 233 25.30 -0.68 -20.34
C PRO A 233 23.92 -1.26 -20.69
N ASP A 234 23.86 -2.50 -21.18
CA ASP A 234 22.62 -3.16 -21.58
C ASP A 234 21.74 -3.50 -20.37
N VAL A 235 22.34 -3.95 -19.26
CA VAL A 235 21.62 -4.20 -18.00
C VAL A 235 21.11 -2.87 -17.42
N ARG A 236 21.95 -1.81 -17.47
CA ARG A 236 21.55 -0.47 -17.02
C ARG A 236 20.37 0.08 -17.82
N LYS A 237 20.35 -0.14 -19.15
CA LYS A 237 19.22 0.25 -20.00
C LYS A 237 17.94 -0.49 -19.58
N SER A 238 18.00 -1.81 -19.39
CA SER A 238 16.87 -2.61 -18.92
C SER A 238 16.41 -2.18 -17.52
N PHE A 239 17.34 -1.84 -16.63
CA PHE A 239 17.06 -1.34 -15.29
C PHE A 239 16.31 0.00 -15.31
N LEU A 240 16.75 0.97 -16.12
CA LEU A 240 16.05 2.25 -16.27
C LEU A 240 14.67 2.07 -16.89
N LEU A 241 14.53 1.17 -17.86
CA LEU A 241 13.25 0.87 -18.51
C LEU A 241 12.24 0.24 -17.54
N ILE A 242 12.68 -0.69 -16.68
CA ILE A 242 11.75 -1.27 -15.68
C ILE A 242 11.36 -0.25 -14.63
N LEU A 243 12.28 0.59 -14.15
CA LEU A 243 11.95 1.67 -13.23
C LEU A 243 10.95 2.68 -13.84
N SER A 244 11.14 3.01 -15.12
CA SER A 244 10.18 3.84 -15.87
C SER A 244 8.82 3.15 -16.00
N SER A 245 8.80 1.82 -16.24
CA SER A 245 7.57 1.04 -16.29
C SER A 245 6.85 1.07 -14.93
N ILE A 246 7.60 0.89 -13.84
CA ILE A 246 7.08 0.97 -12.46
C ILE A 246 6.43 2.33 -12.23
N PHE A 247 7.13 3.41 -12.53
CA PHE A 247 6.59 4.76 -12.40
C PHE A 247 5.27 4.92 -13.19
N LEU A 248 5.24 4.48 -14.45
CA LEU A 248 4.09 4.64 -15.33
C LEU A 248 2.87 3.82 -14.89
N TRP A 249 3.02 2.53 -14.54
CA TRP A 249 1.85 1.77 -14.10
C TRP A 249 1.34 2.21 -12.73
N PHE A 250 2.24 2.68 -11.82
CA PHE A 250 1.80 3.29 -10.58
C PHE A 250 1.05 4.60 -10.83
N MET A 251 1.48 5.44 -11.79
CA MET A 251 0.74 6.63 -12.22
C MET A 251 -0.68 6.27 -12.66
N GLY A 252 -0.83 5.26 -13.52
CA GLY A 252 -2.14 4.86 -14.02
C GLY A 252 -3.02 4.20 -12.95
N TYR A 253 -2.47 3.25 -12.19
CA TYR A 253 -3.22 2.50 -11.18
C TYR A 253 -3.68 3.39 -10.02
N ASN A 254 -2.77 4.20 -9.47
CA ASN A 254 -3.11 5.06 -8.33
C ASN A 254 -4.14 6.14 -8.71
N ALA A 255 -4.08 6.72 -9.92
CA ALA A 255 -5.10 7.66 -10.34
C ALA A 255 -6.51 7.07 -10.24
N VAL A 256 -6.68 5.85 -10.75
CA VAL A 256 -7.99 5.18 -10.74
C VAL A 256 -8.38 4.76 -9.32
N THR A 257 -7.50 4.10 -8.57
CA THR A 257 -7.85 3.58 -7.24
C THR A 257 -8.16 4.68 -6.23
N THR A 258 -7.44 5.80 -6.24
CA THR A 258 -7.68 6.93 -5.31
C THR A 258 -8.76 7.88 -5.82
N GLY A 259 -8.96 7.97 -7.15
CA GLY A 259 -9.97 8.84 -7.77
C GLY A 259 -11.34 8.20 -7.93
N PHE A 260 -11.44 6.86 -7.88
CA PHE A 260 -12.66 6.14 -8.27
C PHE A 260 -13.89 6.47 -7.43
N THR A 261 -13.75 6.60 -6.12
CA THR A 261 -14.88 6.92 -5.23
C THR A 261 -15.50 8.26 -5.59
N ARG A 262 -14.65 9.27 -5.87
CA ARG A 262 -15.07 10.60 -6.33
C ARG A 262 -15.66 10.56 -7.74
N TYR A 263 -15.08 9.76 -8.63
CA TYR A 263 -15.61 9.53 -9.95
C TYR A 263 -17.03 8.97 -9.91
N ALA A 264 -17.27 7.95 -9.08
CA ALA A 264 -18.59 7.35 -8.92
C ALA A 264 -19.64 8.33 -8.40
N GLN A 265 -19.25 9.25 -7.51
CA GLN A 265 -20.13 10.31 -7.04
C GLN A 265 -20.40 11.37 -8.13
N ASN A 266 -19.36 11.86 -8.81
CA ASN A 266 -19.48 12.99 -9.73
C ASN A 266 -19.99 12.64 -11.12
N VAL A 267 -19.82 11.38 -11.57
CA VAL A 267 -20.20 10.93 -12.92
C VAL A 267 -21.43 10.04 -12.89
N TRP A 268 -21.54 9.14 -11.89
CA TRP A 268 -22.62 8.16 -11.83
C TRP A 268 -23.69 8.48 -10.79
N ASP A 269 -23.54 9.57 -10.04
CA ASP A 269 -24.43 9.94 -8.92
C ASP A 269 -24.64 8.76 -7.94
N ARG A 270 -23.56 8.05 -7.65
CA ARG A 270 -23.57 6.89 -6.75
C ARG A 270 -22.87 7.18 -5.44
N GLY A 271 -23.47 6.75 -4.36
CA GLY A 271 -22.93 6.93 -3.02
C GLY A 271 -21.60 6.17 -2.81
N VAL A 272 -20.84 6.61 -1.82
CA VAL A 272 -19.53 6.05 -1.40
C VAL A 272 -19.58 4.54 -1.20
N GLY A 273 -20.69 4.02 -0.65
CA GLY A 273 -20.87 2.59 -0.41
C GLY A 273 -20.83 1.74 -1.69
N ASN A 274 -21.43 2.21 -2.77
CA ASN A 274 -21.41 1.51 -4.07
C ASN A 274 -19.98 1.49 -4.66
N ALA A 275 -19.26 2.60 -4.58
CA ALA A 275 -17.87 2.67 -5.01
C ALA A 275 -16.99 1.75 -4.18
N ALA A 276 -17.16 1.72 -2.86
CA ALA A 276 -16.43 0.84 -1.95
C ALA A 276 -16.65 -0.64 -2.28
N MET A 277 -17.87 -1.07 -2.64
CA MET A 277 -18.13 -2.44 -3.04
C MET A 277 -17.38 -2.84 -4.32
N ILE A 278 -17.28 -1.94 -5.29
CA ILE A 278 -16.54 -2.19 -6.54
C ILE A 278 -15.03 -2.32 -6.25
N LEU A 279 -14.47 -1.42 -5.44
CA LEU A 279 -13.08 -1.49 -5.00
C LEU A 279 -12.80 -2.75 -4.18
N MET A 280 -13.74 -3.18 -3.33
CA MET A 280 -13.63 -4.44 -2.58
C MET A 280 -13.51 -5.64 -3.51
N VAL A 281 -14.27 -5.69 -4.59
CA VAL A 281 -14.17 -6.79 -5.59
C VAL A 281 -12.79 -6.82 -6.21
N ALA A 282 -12.20 -5.65 -6.56
CA ALA A 282 -10.83 -5.57 -7.05
C ALA A 282 -9.82 -6.10 -6.02
N GLN A 283 -9.96 -5.68 -4.76
CA GLN A 283 -9.09 -6.11 -3.66
C GLN A 283 -9.14 -7.63 -3.44
N VAL A 284 -10.35 -8.20 -3.38
CA VAL A 284 -10.55 -9.65 -3.20
C VAL A 284 -9.99 -10.42 -4.40
N ALA A 285 -10.24 -9.95 -5.62
CA ALA A 285 -9.72 -10.58 -6.83
C ALA A 285 -8.18 -10.56 -6.86
N ALA A 286 -7.54 -9.47 -6.42
CA ALA A 286 -6.08 -9.39 -6.29
C ALA A 286 -5.55 -10.42 -5.27
N ILE A 287 -6.13 -10.48 -4.07
CA ILE A 287 -5.73 -11.41 -3.01
C ILE A 287 -5.82 -12.87 -3.50
N LEU A 288 -6.94 -13.25 -4.11
CA LEU A 288 -7.13 -14.61 -4.63
C LEU A 288 -6.17 -14.96 -5.77
N SER A 289 -5.69 -13.94 -6.49
CA SER A 289 -4.82 -14.12 -7.65
C SER A 289 -3.33 -14.24 -7.30
N TYR A 290 -2.88 -13.83 -6.11
CA TYR A 290 -1.46 -13.87 -5.75
C TYR A 290 -0.85 -15.27 -5.90
N ILE A 291 -1.51 -16.30 -5.40
CA ILE A 291 -1.02 -17.69 -5.52
C ILE A 291 -0.99 -18.18 -6.98
N PRO A 292 -2.08 -18.11 -7.78
CA PRO A 292 -2.04 -18.49 -9.17
C PRO A 292 -0.99 -17.73 -9.99
N VAL A 293 -0.84 -16.44 -9.73
CA VAL A 293 0.13 -15.59 -10.44
C VAL A 293 1.57 -16.01 -10.16
N GLY A 294 1.92 -16.31 -8.91
CA GLY A 294 3.21 -16.88 -8.56
C GLY A 294 3.51 -18.16 -9.36
N MET A 295 2.53 -19.07 -9.46
CA MET A 295 2.64 -20.31 -10.26
C MET A 295 2.77 -20.04 -11.77
N ILE A 296 2.08 -19.05 -12.31
CA ILE A 296 2.17 -18.66 -13.71
C ILE A 296 3.57 -18.09 -13.99
N ALA A 297 4.09 -17.23 -13.12
CA ALA A 297 5.41 -16.63 -13.27
C ALA A 297 6.54 -17.67 -13.32
N THR A 298 6.43 -18.79 -12.58
CA THR A 298 7.40 -19.90 -12.64
C THR A 298 7.44 -20.56 -14.03
N LYS A 299 6.29 -20.61 -14.73
CA LYS A 299 6.18 -21.28 -16.03
C LYS A 299 6.58 -20.37 -17.19
N ILE A 300 6.09 -19.14 -17.24
CA ILE A 300 6.26 -18.25 -18.41
C ILE A 300 7.32 -17.16 -18.21
N GLY A 301 7.85 -16.98 -16.99
CA GLY A 301 8.78 -15.93 -16.61
C GLY A 301 8.10 -14.65 -16.13
N ARG A 302 8.83 -13.84 -15.35
CA ARG A 302 8.29 -12.62 -14.72
C ARG A 302 7.92 -11.55 -15.73
N ARG A 303 8.78 -11.31 -16.71
CA ARG A 303 8.56 -10.30 -17.76
C ARG A 303 7.23 -10.54 -18.49
N LYS A 304 6.98 -11.77 -18.95
CA LYS A 304 5.74 -12.12 -19.67
C LYS A 304 4.53 -11.99 -18.75
N THR A 305 4.66 -12.38 -17.48
CA THR A 305 3.60 -12.25 -16.48
C THR A 305 3.24 -10.77 -16.26
N ILE A 306 4.23 -9.89 -16.10
CA ILE A 306 4.00 -8.44 -15.98
C ILE A 306 3.33 -7.89 -17.25
N LEU A 307 3.79 -8.24 -18.43
CA LEU A 307 3.18 -7.78 -19.70
C LEU A 307 1.71 -8.23 -19.81
N CYS A 308 1.37 -9.46 -19.42
CA CYS A 308 -0.02 -9.91 -19.34
C CYS A 308 -0.82 -9.04 -18.35
N GLY A 309 -0.27 -8.78 -17.16
CA GLY A 309 -0.89 -7.91 -16.17
C GLY A 309 -1.16 -6.50 -16.69
N ILE A 310 -0.15 -5.87 -17.33
CA ILE A 310 -0.31 -4.53 -17.92
C ILE A 310 -1.39 -4.53 -19.01
N THR A 311 -1.42 -5.54 -19.87
CA THR A 311 -2.46 -5.66 -20.92
C THR A 311 -3.86 -5.79 -20.31
N MET A 312 -4.02 -6.64 -19.29
CA MET A 312 -5.30 -6.83 -18.60
C MET A 312 -5.73 -5.52 -17.89
N LEU A 313 -4.80 -4.81 -17.25
CA LEU A 313 -5.08 -3.55 -16.56
C LEU A 313 -5.47 -2.45 -17.56
N ALA A 314 -4.75 -2.33 -18.68
CA ALA A 314 -5.10 -1.40 -19.75
C ALA A 314 -6.46 -1.71 -20.37
N ALA A 315 -6.78 -2.99 -20.57
CA ALA A 315 -8.09 -3.43 -21.05
C ALA A 315 -9.21 -3.11 -20.04
N ALA A 316 -8.99 -3.35 -18.74
CA ALA A 316 -9.95 -3.03 -17.69
C ALA A 316 -10.28 -1.53 -17.66
N PHE A 317 -9.25 -0.68 -17.62
CA PHE A 317 -9.45 0.78 -17.60
C PHE A 317 -9.99 1.30 -18.96
N GLY A 318 -9.49 0.77 -20.07
CA GLY A 318 -9.97 1.11 -21.40
C GLY A 318 -11.44 0.77 -21.62
N SER A 319 -11.88 -0.41 -21.19
CA SER A 319 -13.29 -0.80 -21.27
C SER A 319 -14.18 0.05 -20.35
N SER A 320 -13.65 0.46 -19.18
CA SER A 320 -14.38 1.34 -18.26
C SER A 320 -14.73 2.71 -18.85
N MET A 321 -13.98 3.18 -19.85
CA MET A 321 -14.28 4.46 -20.55
C MET A 321 -15.61 4.46 -21.29
N ALA A 322 -16.08 3.28 -21.75
CA ALA A 322 -17.32 3.16 -22.51
C ALA A 322 -18.58 3.39 -21.65
N PHE A 323 -18.45 3.41 -20.33
CA PHE A 323 -19.57 3.51 -19.40
C PHE A 323 -19.69 4.93 -18.83
N THR A 324 -20.60 5.68 -19.37
CA THR A 324 -20.93 7.04 -18.88
C THR A 324 -21.82 7.03 -17.65
N ASP A 325 -22.52 5.92 -17.43
CA ASP A 325 -23.40 5.67 -16.31
C ASP A 325 -22.99 4.41 -15.56
N PHE A 326 -23.48 4.24 -14.34
CA PHE A 326 -23.19 3.05 -13.57
C PHE A 326 -23.67 1.77 -14.29
N SER A 327 -22.76 0.79 -14.40
CA SER A 327 -23.07 -0.52 -14.93
C SER A 327 -22.50 -1.61 -14.03
N TYR A 328 -23.22 -2.73 -13.86
CA TYR A 328 -22.70 -3.90 -13.14
C TYR A 328 -21.46 -4.52 -13.78
N PHE A 329 -21.18 -4.24 -15.06
CA PHE A 329 -19.93 -4.64 -15.70
C PHE A 329 -18.69 -4.01 -15.03
N MET A 330 -18.85 -2.92 -14.29
CA MET A 330 -17.75 -2.32 -13.51
C MET A 330 -17.17 -3.30 -12.48
N PHE A 331 -17.98 -4.16 -11.88
CA PHE A 331 -17.47 -5.22 -11.01
C PHE A 331 -16.54 -6.18 -11.75
N VAL A 332 -16.84 -6.51 -12.99
CA VAL A 332 -16.00 -7.38 -13.82
C VAL A 332 -14.70 -6.69 -14.19
N PHE A 333 -14.75 -5.42 -14.59
CA PHE A 333 -13.54 -4.66 -14.94
C PHE A 333 -12.64 -4.42 -13.73
N PHE A 334 -13.21 -4.14 -12.58
CA PHE A 334 -12.43 -3.97 -11.34
C PHE A 334 -11.90 -5.32 -10.81
N ALA A 335 -12.62 -6.41 -10.95
CA ALA A 335 -12.08 -7.75 -10.70
C ALA A 335 -10.87 -8.03 -11.61
N LEU A 336 -11.01 -7.72 -12.92
CA LEU A 336 -9.92 -7.86 -13.88
C LEU A 336 -8.73 -6.95 -13.52
N ALA A 337 -8.98 -5.72 -13.09
CA ALA A 337 -7.94 -4.79 -12.64
C ALA A 337 -7.20 -5.32 -11.39
N GLY A 338 -7.93 -5.91 -10.44
CA GLY A 338 -7.34 -6.55 -9.26
C GLY A 338 -6.44 -7.74 -9.62
N ILE A 339 -6.92 -8.63 -10.50
CA ILE A 339 -6.12 -9.75 -11.02
C ILE A 339 -4.87 -9.21 -11.73
N ALA A 340 -5.04 -8.22 -12.60
CA ALA A 340 -3.97 -7.58 -13.36
C ALA A 340 -2.91 -6.96 -12.44
N TRP A 341 -3.36 -6.30 -11.38
CA TRP A 341 -2.46 -5.74 -10.37
C TRP A 341 -1.62 -6.82 -9.69
N ALA A 342 -2.21 -7.97 -9.35
CA ALA A 342 -1.46 -9.10 -8.80
C ALA A 342 -0.38 -9.59 -9.77
N PHE A 343 -0.67 -9.68 -11.08
CA PHE A 343 0.31 -10.06 -12.12
C PHE A 343 1.50 -9.10 -12.16
N ILE A 344 1.28 -7.82 -11.96
CA ILE A 344 2.33 -6.79 -11.95
C ILE A 344 3.10 -6.82 -10.63
N ASN A 345 2.40 -6.70 -9.51
CA ASN A 345 2.98 -6.44 -8.20
C ASN A 345 3.86 -7.60 -7.70
N VAL A 346 3.37 -8.84 -7.77
CA VAL A 346 4.13 -10.05 -7.37
C VAL A 346 5.48 -10.18 -8.08
N ASN A 347 5.60 -9.66 -9.31
CA ASN A 347 6.76 -9.90 -10.16
C ASN A 347 7.68 -8.69 -10.31
N SER A 348 7.20 -7.48 -10.02
CA SER A 348 7.93 -6.24 -10.31
C SER A 348 9.15 -6.03 -9.41
N TYR A 349 8.97 -6.13 -8.10
CA TYR A 349 10.06 -5.96 -7.15
C TYR A 349 11.16 -7.02 -7.30
N PRO A 350 10.85 -8.34 -7.32
CA PRO A 350 11.87 -9.36 -7.53
C PRO A 350 12.63 -9.17 -8.85
N MET A 351 11.96 -8.73 -9.92
CA MET A 351 12.62 -8.49 -11.21
C MET A 351 13.65 -7.35 -11.14
N VAL A 352 13.37 -6.29 -10.35
CA VAL A 352 14.31 -5.19 -10.11
C VAL A 352 15.51 -5.66 -9.29
N VAL A 353 15.27 -6.42 -8.22
CA VAL A 353 16.33 -6.93 -7.32
C VAL A 353 17.23 -7.92 -8.00
N GLU A 354 16.72 -8.79 -8.88
CA GLU A 354 17.52 -9.76 -9.63
C GLU A 354 18.52 -9.13 -10.62
N MET A 355 18.30 -7.87 -11.02
CA MET A 355 19.30 -7.13 -11.81
C MET A 355 20.50 -6.70 -10.96
N SER A 356 20.41 -6.80 -9.62
CA SER A 356 21.53 -6.58 -8.72
C SER A 356 22.43 -7.80 -8.70
N LYS A 357 23.71 -7.65 -9.05
CA LYS A 357 24.71 -8.68 -8.81
C LYS A 357 25.42 -8.40 -7.49
N GLY A 358 25.26 -9.29 -6.49
CA GLY A 358 26.00 -9.21 -5.23
C GLY A 358 25.31 -8.38 -4.12
N PRO A 359 26.08 -7.77 -3.20
CA PRO A 359 25.58 -7.25 -1.93
C PRO A 359 24.72 -5.98 -2.01
N ASN A 360 24.40 -5.49 -3.22
CA ASN A 360 23.72 -4.20 -3.44
C ASN A 360 22.17 -4.30 -3.46
N ILE A 361 21.56 -5.34 -2.91
CA ILE A 361 20.09 -5.54 -2.92
C ILE A 361 19.37 -4.33 -2.34
N GLY A 362 19.82 -3.80 -1.21
CA GLY A 362 19.19 -2.64 -0.57
C GLY A 362 19.15 -1.38 -1.46
N LYS A 363 20.19 -1.15 -2.27
CA LYS A 363 20.23 -0.03 -3.22
C LYS A 363 19.16 -0.15 -4.31
N TYR A 364 18.96 -1.35 -4.84
CA TYR A 364 17.96 -1.62 -5.90
C TYR A 364 16.54 -1.59 -5.34
N THR A 365 16.34 -2.09 -4.13
CA THR A 365 15.12 -1.90 -3.34
C THR A 365 14.82 -0.41 -3.16
N GLY A 366 15.81 0.38 -2.77
CA GLY A 366 15.67 1.83 -2.65
C GLY A 366 15.23 2.51 -3.96
N TYR A 367 15.77 2.10 -5.11
CA TYR A 367 15.33 2.63 -6.40
C TYR A 367 13.88 2.23 -6.74
N TYR A 368 13.49 0.98 -6.46
CA TYR A 368 12.10 0.53 -6.65
C TYR A 368 11.12 1.42 -5.87
N TYR A 369 11.37 1.58 -4.57
CA TYR A 369 10.51 2.42 -3.73
C TYR A 369 10.56 3.90 -4.11
N LEU A 370 11.72 4.42 -4.49
CA LEU A 370 11.84 5.80 -4.95
C LEU A 370 10.91 6.07 -6.14
N PHE A 371 10.93 5.23 -7.17
CA PHE A 371 10.11 5.41 -8.36
C PHE A 371 8.62 5.16 -8.09
N SER A 372 8.27 4.12 -7.34
CA SER A 372 6.88 3.83 -6.99
C SER A 372 6.27 4.90 -6.08
N MET A 373 6.96 5.34 -5.03
CA MET A 373 6.48 6.39 -4.13
C MET A 373 6.43 7.75 -4.81
N THR A 374 7.39 8.08 -5.69
CA THR A 374 7.32 9.32 -6.47
C THR A 374 6.09 9.32 -7.37
N ALA A 375 5.78 8.20 -8.03
CA ALA A 375 4.56 8.08 -8.82
C ALA A 375 3.31 8.25 -7.95
N GLN A 376 3.25 7.60 -6.80
CA GLN A 376 2.12 7.72 -5.86
C GLN A 376 1.92 9.15 -5.36
N SER A 377 3.01 9.88 -5.07
CA SER A 377 2.94 11.27 -4.61
C SER A 377 2.46 12.24 -5.69
N ILE A 378 2.91 12.05 -6.94
CA ILE A 378 2.63 12.97 -8.04
C ILE A 378 1.27 12.68 -8.68
N THR A 379 0.85 11.42 -8.73
CA THR A 379 -0.37 11.00 -9.43
C THR A 379 -1.64 11.74 -8.99
N PRO A 380 -1.95 11.87 -7.70
CA PRO A 380 -3.19 12.53 -7.28
C PRO A 380 -3.26 14.00 -7.74
N PHE A 381 -2.12 14.70 -7.72
CA PHE A 381 -2.03 16.08 -8.21
C PHE A 381 -2.19 16.17 -9.73
N VAL A 382 -1.43 15.37 -10.49
CA VAL A 382 -1.47 15.42 -11.96
C VAL A 382 -2.83 14.97 -12.48
N SER A 383 -3.39 13.86 -11.97
CA SER A 383 -4.74 13.43 -12.35
C SER A 383 -5.80 14.46 -11.95
N GLY A 384 -5.63 15.12 -10.81
CA GLY A 384 -6.48 16.22 -10.37
C GLY A 384 -6.47 17.41 -11.32
N LEU A 385 -5.30 17.78 -11.86
CA LEU A 385 -5.22 18.83 -12.90
C LEU A 385 -6.04 18.48 -14.15
N PHE A 386 -5.96 17.23 -14.63
CA PHE A 386 -6.77 16.79 -15.76
C PHE A 386 -8.27 16.81 -15.44
N ILE A 387 -8.64 16.42 -14.21
CA ILE A 387 -10.02 16.45 -13.75
C ILE A 387 -10.55 17.88 -13.69
N ASP A 388 -9.78 18.82 -13.14
CA ASP A 388 -10.18 20.23 -13.00
C ASP A 388 -10.34 20.93 -14.35
N HIS A 389 -9.49 20.63 -15.35
CA HIS A 389 -9.50 21.33 -16.65
C HIS A 389 -10.39 20.66 -17.70
N VAL A 390 -10.53 19.34 -17.67
CA VAL A 390 -11.23 18.55 -18.71
C VAL A 390 -12.45 17.83 -18.14
N GLY A 391 -12.43 17.50 -16.85
CA GLY A 391 -13.53 16.85 -16.14
C GLY A 391 -13.24 15.42 -15.70
N TRP A 392 -14.13 14.87 -14.86
CA TRP A 392 -14.00 13.55 -14.25
C TRP A 392 -13.88 12.40 -15.24
N ARG A 393 -14.42 12.52 -16.44
CA ARG A 393 -14.34 11.49 -17.48
C ARG A 393 -12.91 11.21 -17.95
N THR A 394 -11.93 12.03 -17.59
CA THR A 394 -10.51 11.81 -17.89
C THR A 394 -9.85 10.75 -17.03
N LEU A 395 -10.45 10.33 -15.92
CA LEU A 395 -9.85 9.41 -14.96
C LEU A 395 -9.42 8.07 -15.59
N PHE A 396 -10.33 7.38 -16.27
CA PHE A 396 -10.02 6.12 -16.94
C PHE A 396 -9.11 6.27 -18.16
N PRO A 397 -9.31 7.27 -19.06
CA PRO A 397 -8.34 7.57 -20.11
C PRO A 397 -6.93 7.81 -19.62
N TYR A 398 -6.79 8.60 -18.55
CA TYR A 398 -5.51 8.83 -17.89
C TYR A 398 -4.88 7.51 -17.41
N GLY A 399 -5.65 6.71 -16.64
CA GLY A 399 -5.19 5.41 -16.14
C GLY A 399 -4.75 4.48 -17.27
N ALA A 400 -5.59 4.34 -18.29
CA ALA A 400 -5.31 3.47 -19.44
C ALA A 400 -4.09 3.92 -20.24
N LEU A 401 -3.92 5.25 -20.46
CA LEU A 401 -2.77 5.81 -21.17
C LEU A 401 -1.46 5.50 -20.47
N PHE A 402 -1.36 5.82 -19.17
CA PHE A 402 -0.13 5.59 -18.43
C PHE A 402 0.20 4.09 -18.31
N VAL A 403 -0.80 3.23 -18.12
CA VAL A 403 -0.62 1.77 -18.15
C VAL A 403 -0.17 1.31 -19.55
N ALA A 404 -0.74 1.82 -20.63
CA ALA A 404 -0.31 1.48 -21.99
C ALA A 404 1.12 1.94 -22.28
N LEU A 405 1.53 3.12 -21.80
CA LEU A 405 2.91 3.59 -21.90
C LEU A 405 3.88 2.67 -21.13
N SER A 406 3.45 2.13 -19.97
CA SER A 406 4.26 1.16 -19.25
C SER A 406 4.46 -0.15 -20.00
N PHE A 407 3.48 -0.56 -20.82
CA PHE A 407 3.63 -1.71 -21.73
C PHE A 407 4.76 -1.50 -22.72
N VAL A 408 4.81 -0.31 -23.34
CA VAL A 408 5.86 0.03 -24.32
C VAL A 408 7.24 -0.03 -23.65
N THR A 409 7.43 0.59 -22.49
CA THR A 409 8.73 0.56 -21.79
C THR A 409 9.10 -0.86 -21.37
N MET A 410 8.14 -1.67 -20.90
CA MET A 410 8.36 -3.05 -20.48
C MET A 410 8.72 -3.99 -21.62
N LEU A 411 8.24 -3.74 -22.84
CA LEU A 411 8.62 -4.51 -24.03
C LEU A 411 10.12 -4.47 -24.33
N PHE A 412 10.80 -3.40 -23.96
CA PHE A 412 12.25 -3.24 -24.22
C PHE A 412 13.12 -3.74 -23.06
N VAL A 413 12.56 -4.17 -21.94
CA VAL A 413 13.30 -4.78 -20.83
C VAL A 413 13.77 -6.18 -21.24
N LYS A 414 15.07 -6.45 -21.19
CA LYS A 414 15.66 -7.73 -21.62
C LYS A 414 16.31 -8.52 -20.47
N HIS A 415 16.52 -7.92 -19.31
CA HIS A 415 17.22 -8.49 -18.16
C HIS A 415 16.30 -8.56 -16.93
N GLY A 416 16.66 -9.39 -15.95
CA GLY A 416 15.88 -9.60 -14.72
C GLY A 416 14.71 -10.58 -14.88
N ASP A 417 14.62 -11.27 -16.03
CA ASP A 417 13.55 -12.26 -16.33
C ASP A 417 14.01 -13.68 -15.98
N SER A 418 14.43 -13.91 -14.74
CA SER A 418 14.64 -15.27 -14.26
C SER A 418 13.27 -15.95 -14.02
N ARG A 419 13.21 -17.25 -14.21
CA ARG A 419 12.04 -18.03 -13.80
C ARG A 419 12.15 -18.26 -12.30
N PRO A 420 11.24 -17.71 -11.47
CA PRO A 420 11.28 -17.92 -10.03
C PRO A 420 11.10 -19.41 -9.72
N GLU A 421 11.73 -19.88 -8.64
CA GLU A 421 11.39 -21.18 -8.07
C GLU A 421 9.92 -21.17 -7.62
N ALA A 422 9.24 -22.31 -7.79
CA ALA A 422 7.86 -22.42 -7.33
C ALA A 422 7.81 -22.20 -5.80
N PRO A 423 6.84 -21.41 -5.29
CA PRO A 423 6.69 -21.20 -3.85
C PRO A 423 6.59 -22.54 -3.13
N LYS A 424 7.43 -22.79 -2.12
CA LYS A 424 7.44 -24.04 -1.38
C LYS A 424 6.20 -24.20 -0.49
N THR A 425 5.54 -23.07 -0.17
CA THR A 425 4.29 -23.05 0.60
C THR A 425 3.31 -22.04 0.04
N LYS A 426 2.00 -22.28 0.31
CA LYS A 426 0.94 -21.34 -0.11
C LYS A 426 1.12 -19.94 0.51
N LEU A 427 1.76 -19.82 1.67
CA LEU A 427 2.01 -18.55 2.34
C LEU A 427 3.11 -17.73 1.65
N GLU A 428 4.13 -18.36 1.08
CA GLU A 428 5.18 -17.66 0.33
C GLU A 428 4.65 -16.94 -0.92
N ALA A 429 3.49 -17.39 -1.44
CA ALA A 429 2.86 -16.76 -2.59
C ALA A 429 2.20 -15.41 -2.28
N TYR A 430 2.05 -15.06 -0.98
CA TYR A 430 1.55 -13.76 -0.52
C TYR A 430 2.68 -12.80 -0.11
N ASP A 431 3.93 -13.21 -0.27
CA ASP A 431 5.10 -12.35 -0.03
C ASP A 431 5.20 -11.34 -1.17
N VAL A 432 4.41 -10.30 -1.05
CA VAL A 432 4.38 -9.17 -1.99
C VAL A 432 4.95 -7.99 -1.21
N ASP A 433 6.13 -7.55 -1.61
CA ASP A 433 6.73 -6.34 -1.05
C ASP A 433 5.94 -5.11 -1.52
N ASP A 434 5.20 -4.48 -0.60
CA ASP A 434 4.54 -3.19 -0.77
C ASP A 434 5.53 -2.02 -0.64
#